data_953ff4fc5f7c6db1279b29f491517e20
#
_entry.id   953ff4fc5f7c6db1279b29f491517e20
#
_cell.length_a   1.000
_cell.length_b   1.000
_cell.length_c   1.000
_cell.angle_alpha   90.00
_cell.angle_beta   90.00
_cell.angle_gamma   90.00
#
_symmetry.space_group_name_H-M   'P 1'
#
loop_
_entity.id
_entity.type
_entity.pdbx_description
1 polymer ?
#
loop_
_entity_poly.entity_id
_entity_poly.type
_entity_poly.pdbx_seq_one_letter_code
_entity_poly.pdbx_strand_id
1 'polypeptide(L)'
;MNKIVFVCLGNICRSPMAEFVMKELDQEKYLHIESRATSSWEHGNSVHQGTQKILRKYAISFDSSKGSQQISQADFEFFDLVVGMDESNVEDLLQISAGRYDDKIKLFRPGGVPDPWYTGDFEETYKLVTAGCRDWLQWIKDRQ
;
A
#
# COMPACT_ATOMS: atom_id res chain seq x y z
N MET A 1 -15.23 -6.88 -6.89
CA MET A 1 -14.24 -6.19 -6.01
C MET A 1 -12.93 -6.11 -6.77
N ASN A 2 -12.59 -4.91 -7.24
CA ASN A 2 -11.38 -4.76 -8.04
C ASN A 2 -10.61 -3.44 -7.78
N LYS A 3 -10.96 -2.70 -6.72
CA LYS A 3 -10.30 -1.44 -6.38
C LYS A 3 -9.64 -1.57 -5.01
N ILE A 4 -8.31 -1.47 -4.95
CA ILE A 4 -7.54 -1.63 -3.73
C ILE A 4 -6.60 -0.43 -3.53
N VAL A 5 -6.52 0.05 -2.29
CA VAL A 5 -5.56 1.08 -1.88
C VAL A 5 -4.71 0.57 -0.73
N PHE A 6 -3.39 0.69 -0.87
CA PHE A 6 -2.44 0.39 0.20
C PHE A 6 -2.11 1.66 0.96
N VAL A 7 -2.05 1.58 2.28
CA VAL A 7 -1.90 2.75 3.13
C VAL A 7 -0.80 2.54 4.17
N CYS A 8 0.11 3.50 4.26
CA CYS A 8 1.10 3.56 5.34
C CYS A 8 1.14 4.98 5.90
N LEU A 9 2.03 5.25 6.84
CA LEU A 9 2.08 6.54 7.52
C LEU A 9 2.37 7.69 6.55
N GLY A 10 3.45 7.57 5.75
CA GLY A 10 3.94 8.67 4.90
C GLY A 10 3.67 8.51 3.41
N ASN A 11 3.28 7.35 2.95
CA ASN A 11 3.07 7.05 1.53
C ASN A 11 4.31 7.33 0.66
N ILE A 12 5.49 7.06 1.21
CA ILE A 12 6.75 7.19 0.46
C ILE A 12 7.58 5.90 0.43
N CYS A 13 7.36 4.96 1.36
CA CYS A 13 8.14 3.71 1.44
C CYS A 13 7.29 2.48 1.17
N ARG A 14 6.53 2.02 2.18
CA ARG A 14 5.82 0.72 2.14
C ARG A 14 4.64 0.70 1.17
N SER A 15 3.74 1.65 1.28
CA SER A 15 2.52 1.64 0.45
C SER A 15 2.81 1.87 -1.03
N PRO A 16 3.75 2.75 -1.44
CA PRO A 16 4.13 2.82 -2.85
C PRO A 16 4.77 1.53 -3.34
N MET A 17 5.59 0.88 -2.53
CA MET A 17 6.18 -0.41 -2.91
C MET A 17 5.08 -1.44 -3.19
N ALA A 18 4.09 -1.53 -2.29
CA ALA A 18 2.96 -2.44 -2.47
C ALA A 18 2.16 -2.10 -3.74
N GLU A 19 1.92 -0.83 -3.99
CA GLU A 19 1.23 -0.38 -5.19
C GLU A 19 1.91 -0.89 -6.46
N PHE A 20 3.22 -0.64 -6.59
CA PHE A 20 3.94 -0.98 -7.82
C PHE A 20 4.20 -2.48 -7.95
N VAL A 21 4.47 -3.17 -6.85
CA VAL A 21 4.60 -4.64 -6.87
C VAL A 21 3.28 -5.29 -7.28
N MET A 22 2.16 -4.83 -6.71
CA MET A 22 0.85 -5.38 -7.07
C MET A 22 0.51 -5.13 -8.55
N LYS A 23 0.82 -3.94 -9.06
CA LYS A 23 0.62 -3.63 -10.47
C LYS A 23 1.42 -4.56 -11.38
N GLU A 24 2.65 -4.89 -10.99
CA GLU A 24 3.48 -5.84 -11.74
C GLU A 24 2.90 -7.26 -11.70
N LEU A 25 2.37 -7.68 -10.57
CA LEU A 25 1.77 -9.01 -10.42
C LEU A 25 0.43 -9.13 -11.16
N ASP A 26 -0.29 -8.03 -11.28
CA ASP A 26 -1.61 -7.98 -11.96
C ASP A 26 -1.43 -7.86 -13.47
N GLN A 27 -0.95 -8.94 -14.09
CA GLN A 27 -0.64 -8.97 -15.51
C GLN A 27 -1.85 -8.71 -16.40
N GLU A 28 -3.03 -9.11 -15.95
CA GLU A 28 -4.28 -8.91 -16.69
C GLU A 28 -4.85 -7.50 -16.54
N LYS A 29 -4.22 -6.68 -15.70
CA LYS A 29 -4.64 -5.30 -15.39
C LYS A 29 -6.10 -5.23 -14.94
N TYR A 30 -6.50 -6.22 -14.16
CA TYR A 30 -7.83 -6.34 -13.62
C TYR A 30 -8.11 -5.34 -12.50
N LEU A 31 -7.09 -5.03 -11.70
CA LEU A 31 -7.23 -4.22 -10.49
C LEU A 31 -6.95 -2.73 -10.74
N HIS A 32 -7.72 -1.88 -10.07
CA HIS A 32 -7.39 -0.49 -9.88
C HIS A 32 -6.62 -0.39 -8.57
N ILE A 33 -5.34 0.02 -8.62
CA ILE A 33 -4.42 -0.02 -7.49
C ILE A 33 -3.84 1.37 -7.25
N GLU A 34 -3.94 1.85 -6.03
CA GLU A 34 -3.31 3.10 -5.61
C GLU A 34 -2.73 2.96 -4.21
N SER A 35 -2.03 3.99 -3.74
CA SER A 35 -1.54 4.05 -2.37
C SER A 35 -1.74 5.45 -1.80
N ARG A 36 -1.86 5.52 -0.47
CA ARG A 36 -2.13 6.77 0.27
C ARG A 36 -1.37 6.75 1.59
N ALA A 37 -1.36 7.91 2.25
CA ALA A 37 -0.81 8.08 3.59
C ALA A 37 -1.94 8.30 4.59
N THR A 38 -1.72 7.89 5.85
CA THR A 38 -2.61 8.32 6.94
C THR A 38 -2.32 9.77 7.34
N SER A 39 -1.08 10.23 7.18
CA SER A 39 -0.67 11.59 7.53
C SER A 39 -0.49 12.47 6.30
N SER A 40 -0.35 13.79 6.54
CA SER A 40 -0.03 14.76 5.50
C SER A 40 1.44 15.18 5.50
N TRP A 41 2.25 14.56 6.35
CA TRP A 41 3.64 15.00 6.60
C TRP A 41 4.52 14.99 5.35
N GLU A 42 4.32 14.01 4.48
CA GLU A 42 5.10 13.84 3.25
C GLU A 42 4.34 14.27 1.99
N HIS A 43 3.25 15.01 2.15
CA HIS A 43 2.38 15.38 1.03
C HIS A 43 3.17 15.94 -0.16
N GLY A 44 2.99 15.34 -1.32
CA GLY A 44 3.67 15.73 -2.55
C GLY A 44 5.09 15.17 -2.70
N ASN A 45 5.68 14.61 -1.66
CA ASN A 45 7.03 14.07 -1.73
C ASN A 45 7.08 12.79 -2.55
N SER A 46 8.19 12.62 -3.26
CA SER A 46 8.42 11.46 -4.13
C SER A 46 8.60 10.17 -3.33
N VAL A 47 8.46 9.04 -4.02
CA VAL A 47 8.80 7.72 -3.47
C VAL A 47 10.23 7.75 -2.94
N HIS A 48 10.42 7.23 -1.72
CA HIS A 48 11.72 7.21 -1.05
C HIS A 48 12.79 6.52 -1.91
N GLN A 49 14.02 7.03 -1.86
CA GLN A 49 15.12 6.49 -2.67
C GLN A 49 15.38 5.01 -2.43
N GLY A 50 15.25 4.55 -1.18
CA GLY A 50 15.40 3.13 -0.84
C GLY A 50 14.38 2.25 -1.54
N THR A 51 13.13 2.70 -1.59
CA THR A 51 12.06 1.99 -2.32
C THR A 51 12.34 2.01 -3.82
N GLN A 52 12.73 3.16 -4.37
CA GLN A 52 13.06 3.26 -5.79
C GLN A 52 14.21 2.31 -6.19
N LYS A 53 15.26 2.24 -5.37
CA LYS A 53 16.40 1.34 -5.62
C LYS A 53 15.96 -0.12 -5.66
N ILE A 54 15.10 -0.53 -4.73
CA ILE A 54 14.59 -1.90 -4.69
C ILE A 54 13.75 -2.20 -5.93
N LEU A 55 12.85 -1.31 -6.29
CA LEU A 55 12.01 -1.50 -7.48
C LEU A 55 12.87 -1.64 -8.74
N ARG A 56 13.90 -0.80 -8.88
CA ARG A 56 14.84 -0.89 -10.01
C ARG A 56 15.63 -2.20 -9.99
N LYS A 57 16.09 -2.63 -8.81
CA LYS A 57 16.84 -3.88 -8.66
C LYS A 57 16.06 -5.08 -9.16
N TYR A 58 14.76 -5.12 -8.90
CA TYR A 58 13.89 -6.23 -9.28
C TYR A 58 13.10 -5.96 -10.56
N ALA A 59 13.52 -4.95 -11.34
CA ALA A 59 12.93 -4.60 -12.64
C ALA A 59 11.42 -4.34 -12.57
N ILE A 60 10.96 -3.71 -11.50
CA ILE A 60 9.55 -3.35 -11.32
C ILE A 60 9.36 -1.90 -11.76
N SER A 61 8.49 -1.69 -12.75
CA SER A 61 8.16 -0.36 -13.24
C SER A 61 7.40 0.44 -12.18
N PHE A 62 7.71 1.72 -12.08
CA PHE A 62 6.98 2.62 -11.18
C PHE A 62 6.89 4.01 -11.79
N ASP A 63 5.83 4.73 -11.40
CA ASP A 63 5.61 6.10 -11.81
C ASP A 63 6.48 7.04 -10.97
N SER A 64 7.55 7.59 -11.56
CA SER A 64 8.47 8.49 -10.86
C SER A 64 7.83 9.82 -10.47
N SER A 65 6.67 10.15 -11.03
CA SER A 65 5.93 11.37 -10.67
C SER A 65 4.97 11.16 -9.51
N LYS A 66 4.86 9.92 -9.00
CA LYS A 66 4.01 9.62 -7.85
C LYS A 66 4.45 10.43 -6.64
N GLY A 67 3.54 11.26 -6.12
CA GLY A 67 3.72 11.99 -4.87
C GLY A 67 2.88 11.41 -3.75
N SER A 68 3.34 11.58 -2.50
CA SER A 68 2.56 11.20 -1.33
C SER A 68 1.23 11.94 -1.31
N GLN A 69 0.15 11.23 -0.98
CA GLN A 69 -1.20 11.78 -0.90
C GLN A 69 -1.91 11.20 0.31
N GLN A 70 -2.46 12.08 1.15
CA GLN A 70 -3.22 11.65 2.32
C GLN A 70 -4.55 11.04 1.89
N ILE A 71 -4.96 9.97 2.58
CA ILE A 71 -6.26 9.34 2.32
C ILE A 71 -7.40 10.32 2.64
N SER A 72 -8.45 10.25 1.83
CA SER A 72 -9.63 11.10 1.99
C SER A 72 -10.88 10.26 2.23
N GLN A 73 -11.98 10.92 2.64
CA GLN A 73 -13.26 10.24 2.80
C GLN A 73 -13.74 9.65 1.46
N ALA A 74 -13.49 10.35 0.36
CA ALA A 74 -13.83 9.85 -0.98
C ALA A 74 -13.10 8.55 -1.31
N ASP A 75 -11.86 8.39 -0.83
CA ASP A 75 -11.10 7.15 -1.03
C ASP A 75 -11.78 5.97 -0.35
N PHE A 76 -12.27 6.15 0.89
CA PHE A 76 -12.98 5.08 1.59
C PHE A 76 -14.24 4.63 0.84
N GLU A 77 -14.92 5.53 0.19
CA GLU A 77 -16.10 5.18 -0.61
C GLU A 77 -15.72 4.49 -1.91
N PHE A 78 -14.67 4.98 -2.57
CA PHE A 78 -14.26 4.50 -3.89
C PHE A 78 -13.64 3.10 -3.86
N PHE A 79 -12.69 2.86 -2.94
CA PHE A 79 -11.96 1.59 -2.90
C PHE A 79 -12.78 0.49 -2.24
N ASP A 80 -12.66 -0.71 -2.78
CA ASP A 80 -13.28 -1.91 -2.21
C ASP A 80 -12.50 -2.43 -1.01
N LEU A 81 -11.16 -2.29 -1.07
CA LEU A 81 -10.25 -2.69 -0.01
C LEU A 81 -9.31 -1.54 0.34
N VAL A 82 -9.18 -1.28 1.63
CA VAL A 82 -8.27 -0.29 2.19
C VAL A 82 -7.31 -1.05 3.12
N VAL A 83 -6.07 -1.23 2.68
CA VAL A 83 -5.14 -2.15 3.33
C VAL A 83 -4.01 -1.38 4.00
N GLY A 84 -3.98 -1.44 5.34
CA GLY A 84 -2.92 -0.83 6.15
C GLY A 84 -1.70 -1.73 6.23
N MET A 85 -0.52 -1.15 6.10
CA MET A 85 0.74 -1.90 6.06
C MET A 85 1.16 -2.44 7.42
N ASP A 86 0.65 -1.87 8.52
CA ASP A 86 0.84 -2.37 9.88
C ASP A 86 -0.39 -2.05 10.74
N GLU A 87 -0.38 -2.56 11.97
CA GLU A 87 -1.52 -2.37 12.88
C GLU A 87 -1.77 -0.91 13.22
N SER A 88 -0.71 -0.11 13.35
CA SER A 88 -0.83 1.33 13.61
C SER A 88 -1.55 2.02 12.46
N ASN A 89 -1.25 1.65 11.22
CA ASN A 89 -1.93 2.20 10.05
C ASN A 89 -3.41 1.81 10.05
N VAL A 90 -3.73 0.56 10.41
CA VAL A 90 -5.12 0.09 10.51
C VAL A 90 -5.89 0.89 11.56
N GLU A 91 -5.30 1.08 12.75
CA GLU A 91 -5.92 1.88 13.81
C GLU A 91 -6.20 3.31 13.36
N ASP A 92 -5.24 3.94 12.69
CA ASP A 92 -5.42 5.28 12.16
C ASP A 92 -6.55 5.32 11.14
N LEU A 93 -6.62 4.33 10.25
CA LEU A 93 -7.68 4.25 9.24
C LEU A 93 -9.06 4.10 9.88
N LEU A 94 -9.18 3.29 10.92
CA LEU A 94 -10.43 3.11 11.65
C LEU A 94 -10.89 4.44 12.29
N GLN A 95 -9.95 5.22 12.83
CA GLN A 95 -10.25 6.53 13.40
C GLN A 95 -10.63 7.56 12.33
N ILE A 96 -9.85 7.63 11.24
CA ILE A 96 -10.11 8.60 10.16
C ILE A 96 -11.47 8.35 9.54
N SER A 97 -11.86 7.10 9.33
CA SER A 97 -13.15 6.73 8.74
C SER A 97 -14.31 6.81 9.74
N ALA A 98 -14.01 7.03 11.03
CA ALA A 98 -15.00 7.12 12.11
C ALA A 98 -15.91 5.88 12.19
N GLY A 99 -15.35 4.70 11.96
CA GLY A 99 -16.06 3.42 12.05
C GLY A 99 -17.03 3.13 10.91
N ARG A 100 -17.07 3.98 9.87
CA ARG A 100 -18.05 3.84 8.79
C ARG A 100 -17.67 2.82 7.72
N TYR A 101 -16.39 2.43 7.65
CA TYR A 101 -15.86 1.56 6.60
C TYR A 101 -15.03 0.41 7.13
N ASP A 102 -15.33 -0.06 8.35
CA ASP A 102 -14.54 -1.10 9.03
C ASP A 102 -14.45 -2.39 8.21
N ASP A 103 -15.49 -2.71 7.46
CA ASP A 103 -15.53 -3.92 6.63
C ASP A 103 -14.56 -3.87 5.44
N LYS A 104 -14.13 -2.68 5.03
CA LYS A 104 -13.16 -2.49 3.95
C LYS A 104 -11.71 -2.43 4.44
N ILE A 105 -11.50 -2.11 5.72
CA ILE A 105 -10.17 -1.87 6.28
C ILE A 105 -9.56 -3.19 6.74
N LYS A 106 -8.38 -3.53 6.20
CA LYS A 106 -7.70 -4.79 6.46
C LYS A 106 -6.23 -4.56 6.77
N LEU A 107 -5.64 -5.49 7.52
CA LEU A 107 -4.20 -5.51 7.74
C LEU A 107 -3.53 -6.24 6.57
N PHE A 108 -2.44 -5.70 6.07
CA PHE A 108 -1.73 -6.26 4.91
C PHE A 108 -1.28 -7.71 5.14
N ARG A 109 -0.69 -7.98 6.30
CA ARG A 109 -0.28 -9.33 6.72
C ARG A 109 -0.22 -9.39 8.25
N PRO A 110 -0.39 -10.59 8.85
CA PRO A 110 -0.21 -10.74 10.29
C PRO A 110 1.18 -10.24 10.73
N GLY A 111 1.21 -9.41 11.78
CA GLY A 111 2.43 -8.80 12.26
C GLY A 111 2.86 -7.54 11.52
N GLY A 112 2.21 -7.21 10.40
CA GLY A 112 2.51 -6.02 9.62
C GLY A 112 3.84 -6.09 8.87
N VAL A 113 4.22 -4.97 8.25
CA VAL A 113 5.49 -4.79 7.53
C VAL A 113 6.31 -3.75 8.29
N PRO A 114 7.50 -4.11 8.82
CA PRO A 114 8.36 -3.13 9.49
C PRO A 114 8.65 -1.93 8.60
N ASP A 115 8.68 -0.73 9.20
CA ASP A 115 8.89 0.49 8.44
C ASP A 115 10.37 0.66 8.10
N PRO A 116 10.75 0.62 6.81
CA PRO A 116 12.14 0.72 6.40
C PRO A 116 12.74 2.11 6.64
N TRP A 117 11.90 3.11 6.87
CA TRP A 117 12.38 4.43 7.31
C TRP A 117 13.20 4.32 8.59
N TYR A 118 12.78 3.43 9.51
CA TYR A 118 13.46 3.20 10.78
C TYR A 118 14.50 2.08 10.73
N THR A 119 14.20 0.98 10.03
CA THR A 119 15.08 -0.19 9.98
C THR A 119 16.20 -0.04 8.96
N GLY A 120 15.96 0.73 7.90
CA GLY A 120 16.88 0.80 6.75
C GLY A 120 16.88 -0.44 5.88
N ASP A 121 16.06 -1.46 6.20
CA ASP A 121 16.07 -2.74 5.52
C ASP A 121 14.99 -2.83 4.44
N PHE A 122 15.26 -2.20 3.29
CA PHE A 122 14.33 -2.19 2.16
C PHE A 122 14.22 -3.55 1.47
N GLU A 123 15.25 -4.40 1.55
CA GLU A 123 15.19 -5.77 1.02
C GLU A 123 14.17 -6.61 1.77
N GLU A 124 14.17 -6.56 3.10
CA GLU A 124 13.19 -7.28 3.91
C GLU A 124 11.79 -6.77 3.62
N THR A 125 11.62 -5.45 3.51
CA THR A 125 10.34 -4.84 3.13
C THR A 125 9.86 -5.40 1.80
N TYR A 126 10.74 -5.48 0.80
CA TYR A 126 10.39 -6.00 -0.52
C TYR A 126 9.93 -7.46 -0.46
N LYS A 127 10.62 -8.30 0.31
CA LYS A 127 10.25 -9.72 0.47
C LYS A 127 8.86 -9.85 1.08
N LEU A 128 8.58 -9.13 2.16
CA LEU A 128 7.30 -9.16 2.84
C LEU A 128 6.18 -8.59 1.97
N VAL A 129 6.45 -7.49 1.28
CA VAL A 129 5.48 -6.84 0.39
C VAL A 129 5.14 -7.74 -0.79
N THR A 130 6.14 -8.35 -1.40
CA THR A 130 5.92 -9.24 -2.55
C THR A 130 5.08 -10.45 -2.16
N ALA A 131 5.41 -11.10 -1.05
CA ALA A 131 4.63 -12.24 -0.54
C ALA A 131 3.19 -11.83 -0.22
N GLY A 132 3.02 -10.69 0.47
CA GLY A 132 1.69 -10.20 0.83
C GLY A 132 0.87 -9.81 -0.39
N CYS A 133 1.46 -9.19 -1.39
CA CYS A 133 0.75 -8.84 -2.62
C CYS A 133 0.28 -10.07 -3.38
N ARG A 134 1.10 -11.13 -3.43
CA ARG A 134 0.68 -12.41 -4.03
C ARG A 134 -0.51 -12.99 -3.31
N ASP A 135 -0.48 -12.98 -1.98
CA ASP A 135 -1.60 -13.48 -1.16
C ASP A 135 -2.87 -12.66 -1.40
N TRP A 136 -2.76 -11.33 -1.42
CA TRP A 136 -3.91 -10.47 -1.67
C TRP A 136 -4.49 -10.66 -3.08
N LEU A 137 -3.63 -10.78 -4.08
CA LEU A 137 -4.09 -11.01 -5.45
C LEU A 137 -4.88 -12.31 -5.54
N GLN A 138 -4.39 -13.39 -4.92
CA GLN A 138 -5.10 -14.67 -4.90
C GLN A 138 -6.41 -14.55 -4.12
N TRP A 139 -6.40 -13.87 -2.98
CA TRP A 139 -7.58 -13.66 -2.16
C TRP A 139 -8.67 -12.93 -2.95
N ILE A 140 -8.29 -11.91 -3.72
CA ILE A 140 -9.24 -11.15 -4.55
C ILE A 140 -9.79 -12.02 -5.68
N LYS A 141 -8.92 -12.78 -6.36
CA LYS A 141 -9.33 -13.68 -7.44
C LYS A 141 -10.32 -14.74 -6.96
N ASP A 142 -10.12 -15.26 -5.77
CA ASP A 142 -11.00 -16.29 -5.21
C ASP A 142 -12.41 -15.77 -4.92
N ARG A 143 -12.60 -14.46 -4.87
CA ARG A 143 -13.86 -13.79 -4.56
C ARG A 143 -14.59 -13.21 -5.78
N GLN A 144 -14.13 -13.52 -6.97
CA GLN A 144 -14.78 -13.08 -8.21
C GLN A 144 -15.92 -14.01 -8.64
#